data_684e693ab17c04a2318bf3cffe90a30f
#
_entry.id   684e693ab17c04a2318bf3cffe90a30f
#
_cell.length_a   1.000
_cell.length_b   1.000
_cell.length_c   1.000
_cell.angle_alpha   90.00
_cell.angle_beta   90.00
_cell.angle_gamma   90.00
#
_symmetry.space_group_name_H-M   'P 1'
#
loop_
_entity.id
_entity.type
_entity.pdbx_description
1 polymer ?
#
loop_
_entity_poly.entity_id
_entity_poly.type
_entity_poly.pdbx_seq_one_letter_code
_entity_poly.pdbx_strand_id
1 'polypeptide(L)'
;MPEGQGIWPALWMLGSNHLQVGWPACGEIDIMEMIGGGDGRDNVLRGTAHWNQGGHVSYGQGYTNESNLSEEYHVYSIVWDEENIRWYFDDINFNTMDITPAELSAFHNNFYFIMNVAVGGQWPGSPDNTTLFPQWMIVDYIRVFQ
;
A
#
# COMPACT_ATOMS: atom_id res chain seq x y z
N MET A 1 0.65 -13.24 -3.27
CA MET A 1 0.19 -12.61 -2.00
C MET A 1 -0.58 -13.63 -1.18
N PRO A 2 -0.61 -13.57 0.17
CA PRO A 2 -1.59 -14.31 0.97
C PRO A 2 -2.99 -13.73 0.75
N GLU A 3 -4.03 -14.55 0.91
CA GLU A 3 -5.42 -14.19 0.59
C GLU A 3 -6.41 -14.73 1.62
N GLY A 4 -7.67 -14.35 1.47
CA GLY A 4 -8.79 -14.83 2.30
C GLY A 4 -9.21 -13.83 3.37
N GLN A 5 -10.38 -14.10 3.95
CA GLN A 5 -11.04 -13.20 4.90
C GLN A 5 -10.13 -12.78 6.06
N GLY A 6 -10.00 -11.48 6.27
CA GLY A 6 -9.22 -10.89 7.36
C GLY A 6 -7.70 -10.89 7.14
N ILE A 7 -7.22 -11.24 5.95
CA ILE A 7 -5.80 -11.16 5.58
C ILE A 7 -5.52 -9.82 4.92
N TRP A 8 -4.48 -9.12 5.39
CA TRP A 8 -4.14 -7.77 4.93
C TRP A 8 -2.63 -7.63 4.71
N PRO A 9 -2.13 -8.07 3.56
CA PRO A 9 -0.76 -7.81 3.14
C PRO A 9 -0.59 -6.36 2.70
N ALA A 10 0.57 -5.79 3.03
CA ALA A 10 0.93 -4.44 2.62
C ALA A 10 2.43 -4.32 2.30
N LEU A 11 2.72 -3.56 1.26
CA LEU A 11 4.03 -3.06 0.88
C LEU A 11 3.95 -1.53 0.91
N TRP A 12 4.58 -0.90 1.88
CA TRP A 12 4.38 0.52 2.16
C TRP A 12 5.63 1.21 2.68
N MET A 13 5.55 2.51 2.80
CA MET A 13 6.65 3.35 3.24
C MET A 13 6.15 4.35 4.27
N LEU A 14 6.97 4.63 5.28
CA LEU A 14 6.68 5.64 6.30
C LEU A 14 7.79 6.69 6.33
N GLY A 15 7.40 7.95 6.55
CA GLY A 15 8.35 9.04 6.68
C GLY A 15 9.35 8.81 7.81
N SER A 16 10.64 8.97 7.53
CA SER A 16 11.73 8.66 8.47
C SER A 16 11.74 9.55 9.72
N ASN A 17 11.02 10.67 9.68
CA ASN A 17 10.85 11.62 10.78
C ASN A 17 9.63 11.31 11.69
N HIS A 18 9.01 10.13 11.56
CA HIS A 18 7.77 9.77 12.27
C HIS A 18 7.87 9.89 13.80
N LEU A 19 9.06 9.64 14.37
CA LEU A 19 9.27 9.78 15.82
C LEU A 19 9.27 11.25 16.28
N GLN A 20 9.55 12.20 15.38
CA GLN A 20 9.57 13.63 15.69
C GLN A 20 8.21 14.29 15.48
N VAL A 21 7.53 13.99 14.38
CA VAL A 21 6.30 14.68 13.96
C VAL A 21 5.04 13.85 14.15
N GLY A 22 5.18 12.54 14.34
CA GLY A 22 4.06 11.58 14.46
C GLY A 22 3.36 11.30 13.13
N TRP A 23 2.51 10.28 13.15
CA TRP A 23 1.60 9.97 12.05
C TRP A 23 0.31 10.80 12.18
N PRO A 24 -0.30 11.30 11.08
CA PRO A 24 0.11 11.16 9.69
C PRO A 24 1.01 12.29 9.17
N ALA A 25 1.55 13.15 10.04
CA ALA A 25 2.36 14.30 9.64
C ALA A 25 3.71 13.90 9.00
N CYS A 26 4.22 12.71 9.31
CA CYS A 26 5.43 12.18 8.67
C CYS A 26 5.22 11.78 7.20
N GLY A 27 3.96 11.57 6.79
CA GLY A 27 3.62 10.99 5.50
C GLY A 27 3.69 9.45 5.51
N GLU A 28 2.82 8.81 4.72
CA GLU A 28 2.79 7.37 4.46
C GLU A 28 2.47 7.16 2.98
N ILE A 29 3.14 6.22 2.35
CA ILE A 29 2.91 5.84 0.95
C ILE A 29 2.71 4.33 0.91
N ASP A 30 1.48 3.90 0.67
CA ASP A 30 1.15 2.49 0.45
C ASP A 30 1.35 2.18 -1.01
N ILE A 31 2.42 1.46 -1.31
CA ILE A 31 2.72 1.02 -2.68
C ILE A 31 1.68 0.00 -3.11
N MET A 32 1.32 -0.90 -2.20
CA MET A 32 0.26 -1.88 -2.37
C MET A 32 -0.32 -2.27 -1.02
N GLU A 33 -1.64 -2.26 -0.93
CA GLU A 33 -2.42 -2.89 0.11
C GLU A 33 -3.51 -3.76 -0.51
N MET A 34 -3.79 -4.90 0.09
CA MET A 34 -4.92 -5.75 -0.25
C MET A 34 -5.65 -6.14 1.02
N ILE A 35 -6.98 -6.12 1.00
CA ILE A 35 -7.79 -6.78 2.03
C ILE A 35 -8.39 -8.05 1.45
N GLY A 36 -7.93 -9.18 1.92
CA GLY A 36 -8.40 -10.47 1.45
C GLY A 36 -9.82 -10.82 1.87
N GLY A 37 -10.42 -11.74 1.15
CA GLY A 37 -11.72 -12.31 1.42
C GLY A 37 -12.58 -12.47 0.18
N GLY A 38 -13.65 -13.23 0.30
CA GLY A 38 -14.57 -13.52 -0.79
C GLY A 38 -15.15 -12.29 -1.49
N ASP A 39 -15.88 -12.53 -2.57
CA ASP A 39 -16.56 -11.53 -3.41
C ASP A 39 -15.60 -10.59 -4.18
N GLY A 40 -14.45 -11.11 -4.66
CA GLY A 40 -13.55 -10.39 -5.55
C GLY A 40 -12.65 -9.38 -4.84
N ARG A 41 -12.31 -9.60 -3.56
CA ARG A 41 -11.34 -8.75 -2.85
C ARG A 41 -9.90 -9.24 -3.00
N ASP A 42 -9.69 -10.53 -3.23
CA ASP A 42 -8.36 -11.14 -3.38
C ASP A 42 -7.66 -10.78 -4.71
N ASN A 43 -8.36 -10.10 -5.61
CA ASN A 43 -7.83 -9.56 -6.86
C ASN A 43 -7.80 -8.02 -6.92
N VAL A 44 -8.08 -7.34 -5.79
CA VAL A 44 -8.09 -5.88 -5.73
C VAL A 44 -6.94 -5.39 -4.87
N LEU A 45 -6.10 -4.54 -5.45
CA LEU A 45 -5.07 -3.81 -4.72
C LEU A 45 -5.40 -2.32 -4.65
N ARG A 46 -4.78 -1.62 -3.69
CA ARG A 46 -4.86 -0.17 -3.52
C ARG A 46 -3.47 0.41 -3.39
N GLY A 47 -3.29 1.59 -4.00
CA GLY A 47 -2.15 2.46 -3.76
C GLY A 47 -2.65 3.75 -3.13
N THR A 48 -2.11 4.14 -1.98
CA THR A 48 -2.62 5.24 -1.17
C THR A 48 -1.47 6.11 -0.66
N ALA A 49 -1.74 7.40 -0.45
CA ALA A 49 -0.88 8.30 0.31
C ALA A 49 -1.67 8.91 1.47
N HIS A 50 -1.02 9.06 2.64
CA HIS A 50 -1.61 9.63 3.84
C HIS A 50 -0.75 10.77 4.38
N TRP A 51 -1.38 11.88 4.78
CA TRP A 51 -0.71 13.05 5.34
C TRP A 51 -1.57 13.82 6.32
N ASN A 52 -1.01 14.87 6.90
CA ASN A 52 -1.72 15.77 7.80
C ASN A 52 -2.08 17.08 7.10
N GLN A 53 -3.38 17.40 7.08
CA GLN A 53 -3.88 18.70 6.60
C GLN A 53 -4.96 19.21 7.58
N GLY A 54 -4.52 19.54 8.81
CA GLY A 54 -5.45 19.85 9.90
C GLY A 54 -6.16 18.63 10.48
N GLY A 55 -5.63 17.42 10.22
CA GLY A 55 -6.10 16.10 10.56
C GLY A 55 -5.61 15.10 9.54
N HIS A 56 -5.95 13.83 9.70
CA HIS A 56 -5.61 12.79 8.74
C HIS A 56 -6.38 12.98 7.42
N VAL A 57 -5.64 13.05 6.33
CA VAL A 57 -6.14 13.06 4.95
C VAL A 57 -5.46 11.94 4.17
N SER A 58 -6.17 11.35 3.23
CA SER A 58 -5.62 10.36 2.31
C SER A 58 -6.12 10.54 0.89
N TYR A 59 -5.31 10.09 -0.06
CA TYR A 59 -5.66 9.99 -1.48
C TYR A 59 -5.22 8.63 -1.98
N GLY A 60 -6.11 7.87 -2.59
CA GLY A 60 -5.81 6.54 -3.10
C GLY A 60 -6.76 6.06 -4.16
N GLN A 61 -6.29 5.11 -4.97
CA GLN A 61 -7.06 4.43 -6.00
C GLN A 61 -6.87 2.91 -5.87
N GLY A 62 -7.90 2.17 -6.29
CA GLY A 62 -7.82 0.72 -6.42
C GLY A 62 -7.60 0.30 -7.86
N TYR A 63 -6.99 -0.86 -8.02
CA TYR A 63 -6.90 -1.58 -9.28
C TYR A 63 -7.44 -2.98 -9.09
N THR A 64 -8.26 -3.46 -10.04
CA THR A 64 -8.80 -4.82 -10.02
C THR A 64 -8.11 -5.63 -11.11
N ASN A 65 -7.39 -6.68 -10.70
CA ASN A 65 -6.77 -7.63 -11.62
C ASN A 65 -7.81 -8.65 -12.10
N GLU A 66 -7.51 -9.33 -13.21
CA GLU A 66 -8.40 -10.38 -13.76
C GLU A 66 -8.42 -11.64 -12.88
N SER A 67 -7.28 -11.99 -12.25
CA SER A 67 -7.11 -13.12 -11.36
C SER A 67 -6.69 -12.69 -9.95
N ASN A 68 -6.72 -13.60 -8.98
CA ASN A 68 -6.27 -13.32 -7.62
C ASN A 68 -4.78 -12.97 -7.60
N LEU A 69 -4.41 -12.02 -6.75
CA LEU A 69 -3.02 -11.56 -6.61
C LEU A 69 -2.09 -12.63 -5.98
N SER A 70 -2.66 -13.73 -5.52
CA SER A 70 -1.93 -14.90 -4.99
C SER A 70 -1.44 -15.87 -6.06
N GLU A 71 -2.02 -15.83 -7.28
CA GLU A 71 -1.79 -16.84 -8.32
C GLU A 71 -0.43 -16.69 -9.00
N GLU A 72 0.09 -15.47 -9.08
CA GLU A 72 1.36 -15.17 -9.75
C GLU A 72 2.21 -14.17 -8.97
N TYR A 73 3.48 -14.01 -9.38
CA TYR A 73 4.32 -12.91 -8.94
C TYR A 73 3.99 -11.67 -9.76
N HIS A 74 3.84 -10.55 -9.05
CA HIS A 74 3.56 -9.25 -9.64
C HIS A 74 4.60 -8.22 -9.19
N VAL A 75 4.81 -7.20 -9.99
CA VAL A 75 5.64 -6.04 -9.66
C VAL A 75 4.75 -4.92 -9.17
N TYR A 76 4.86 -4.58 -7.90
CA TYR A 76 4.24 -3.42 -7.29
C TYR A 76 5.28 -2.32 -7.21
N SER A 77 5.04 -1.19 -7.84
CA SER A 77 6.05 -0.13 -7.88
C SER A 77 5.45 1.27 -7.84
N ILE A 78 6.29 2.22 -7.45
CA ILE A 78 6.01 3.65 -7.60
C ILE A 78 7.12 4.30 -8.40
N VAL A 79 6.75 5.32 -9.18
CA VAL A 79 7.68 6.32 -9.70
C VAL A 79 7.39 7.60 -8.94
N TRP A 80 8.38 8.02 -8.16
CA TRP A 80 8.25 9.16 -7.27
C TRP A 80 9.35 10.18 -7.59
N ASP A 81 8.92 11.37 -7.96
CA ASP A 81 9.77 12.52 -8.29
C ASP A 81 9.34 13.76 -7.48
N GLU A 82 9.89 14.92 -7.81
CA GLU A 82 9.57 16.19 -7.12
C GLU A 82 8.14 16.68 -7.35
N GLU A 83 7.45 16.17 -8.35
CA GLU A 83 6.12 16.64 -8.74
C GLU A 83 5.03 15.62 -8.42
N ASN A 84 5.34 14.32 -8.55
CA ASN A 84 4.30 13.28 -8.52
C ASN A 84 4.74 12.00 -7.83
N ILE A 85 3.75 11.28 -7.28
CA ILE A 85 3.83 9.86 -6.98
C ILE A 85 2.90 9.14 -7.95
N ARG A 86 3.43 8.14 -8.68
CA ARG A 86 2.67 7.32 -9.64
C ARG A 86 2.78 5.87 -9.23
N TRP A 87 1.64 5.20 -9.05
CA TRP A 87 1.56 3.80 -8.66
C TRP A 87 1.36 2.91 -9.87
N TYR A 88 2.06 1.80 -9.88
CA TYR A 88 2.00 0.83 -10.95
C TYR A 88 1.76 -0.58 -10.40
N PHE A 89 0.92 -1.31 -11.09
CA PHE A 89 0.78 -2.76 -10.99
C PHE A 89 1.34 -3.35 -12.29
N ASP A 90 2.40 -4.12 -12.19
CA ASP A 90 3.23 -4.52 -13.33
C ASP A 90 3.62 -3.25 -14.13
N ASP A 91 3.21 -3.15 -15.38
CA ASP A 91 3.47 -1.96 -16.23
C ASP A 91 2.27 -0.99 -16.32
N ILE A 92 1.21 -1.21 -15.55
CA ILE A 92 -0.03 -0.44 -15.61
C ILE A 92 -0.01 0.66 -14.57
N ASN A 93 0.02 1.93 -14.99
CA ASN A 93 -0.21 3.05 -14.08
C ASN A 93 -1.69 3.09 -13.70
N PHE A 94 -2.02 2.91 -12.42
CA PHE A 94 -3.39 2.93 -11.94
C PHE A 94 -3.73 4.11 -11.03
N ASN A 95 -2.70 4.82 -10.51
CA ASN A 95 -2.89 5.99 -9.67
C ASN A 95 -1.76 7.01 -9.89
N THR A 96 -2.11 8.29 -9.84
CA THR A 96 -1.14 9.40 -9.92
C THR A 96 -1.60 10.52 -9.00
N MET A 97 -0.69 11.01 -8.17
CA MET A 97 -0.91 12.11 -7.24
C MET A 97 0.11 13.21 -7.47
N ASP A 98 -0.36 14.44 -7.71
CA ASP A 98 0.46 15.64 -7.69
C ASP A 98 0.83 15.96 -6.23
N ILE A 99 2.13 16.07 -5.94
CA ILE A 99 2.67 16.38 -4.61
C ILE A 99 3.32 17.77 -4.53
N THR A 100 3.10 18.62 -5.52
CA THR A 100 3.62 20.02 -5.53
C THR A 100 2.93 20.95 -4.53
N PRO A 101 1.65 20.76 -4.11
CA PRO A 101 1.03 21.60 -3.09
C PRO A 101 1.79 21.58 -1.76
N ALA A 102 1.90 22.73 -1.11
CA ALA A 102 2.70 22.91 0.11
C ALA A 102 2.27 21.99 1.28
N GLU A 103 1.00 21.67 1.38
CA GLU A 103 0.43 20.75 2.37
C GLU A 103 0.93 19.30 2.19
N LEU A 104 1.49 18.96 1.03
CA LEU A 104 2.05 17.65 0.68
C LEU A 104 3.56 17.57 0.88
N SER A 105 4.15 18.57 1.58
CA SER A 105 5.59 18.64 1.84
C SER A 105 6.17 17.41 2.57
N ALA A 106 5.35 16.63 3.25
CA ALA A 106 5.77 15.37 3.85
C ALA A 106 6.37 14.40 2.81
N PHE A 107 5.85 14.43 1.57
CA PHE A 107 6.30 13.54 0.49
C PHE A 107 7.62 13.99 -0.19
N HIS A 108 8.25 15.07 0.28
CA HIS A 108 9.59 15.51 -0.14
C HIS A 108 10.68 15.12 0.87
N ASN A 109 10.35 14.33 1.89
CA ASN A 109 11.28 13.83 2.89
C ASN A 109 11.76 12.40 2.58
N ASN A 110 12.63 11.87 3.43
CA ASN A 110 13.06 10.49 3.34
C ASN A 110 12.02 9.55 3.93
N PHE A 111 11.86 8.38 3.31
CA PHE A 111 10.98 7.31 3.73
C PHE A 111 11.76 6.00 3.90
N TYR A 112 11.19 5.06 4.63
CA TYR A 112 11.70 3.69 4.72
C TYR A 112 10.60 2.68 4.45
N PHE A 113 10.99 1.52 3.93
CA PHE A 113 10.08 0.45 3.56
C PHE A 113 9.61 -0.35 4.78
N ILE A 114 8.35 -0.72 4.74
CA ILE A 114 7.72 -1.67 5.64
C ILE A 114 6.96 -2.69 4.79
N MET A 115 7.08 -3.96 5.17
CA MET A 115 6.33 -5.07 4.58
C MET A 115 5.74 -5.90 5.70
N ASN A 116 4.44 -6.14 5.65
CA ASN A 116 3.77 -6.96 6.65
C ASN A 116 2.53 -7.66 6.10
N VAL A 117 2.09 -8.65 6.83
CA VAL A 117 0.76 -9.23 6.70
C VAL A 117 0.04 -9.02 8.02
N ALA A 118 -0.90 -8.10 8.06
CA ALA A 118 -1.80 -7.97 9.19
C ALA A 118 -2.90 -9.04 9.12
N VAL A 119 -3.35 -9.51 10.28
CA VAL A 119 -4.40 -10.50 10.40
C VAL A 119 -5.51 -9.92 11.26
N GLY A 120 -6.68 -9.75 10.68
CA GLY A 120 -7.78 -9.03 11.29
C GLY A 120 -7.58 -7.51 11.30
N GLY A 121 -8.61 -6.81 11.72
CA GLY A 121 -8.63 -5.35 11.83
C GLY A 121 -9.98 -4.76 11.45
N GLN A 122 -10.12 -3.46 11.61
CA GLN A 122 -11.38 -2.80 11.29
C GLN A 122 -11.69 -2.83 9.78
N TRP A 123 -10.66 -2.72 8.95
CA TRP A 123 -10.81 -2.68 7.50
C TRP A 123 -10.97 -4.07 6.88
N PRO A 124 -10.07 -5.05 7.11
CA PRO A 124 -10.23 -6.39 6.54
C PRO A 124 -11.31 -7.23 7.24
N GLY A 125 -11.71 -6.85 8.44
CA GLY A 125 -12.53 -7.69 9.32
C GLY A 125 -11.70 -8.77 10.01
N SER A 126 -12.35 -9.66 10.73
CA SER A 126 -11.70 -10.81 11.35
C SER A 126 -11.58 -11.98 10.38
N PRO A 127 -10.52 -12.81 10.49
CA PRO A 127 -10.51 -14.13 9.87
C PRO A 127 -11.74 -14.95 10.29
N ASP A 128 -12.17 -15.84 9.44
CA ASP A 128 -13.26 -16.77 9.68
C ASP A 128 -12.88 -18.22 9.31
N ASN A 129 -13.86 -19.11 9.25
CA ASN A 129 -13.63 -20.52 8.94
C ASN A 129 -13.22 -20.78 7.48
N THR A 130 -13.25 -19.78 6.61
CA THR A 130 -12.76 -19.84 5.22
C THR A 130 -11.29 -19.43 5.11
N THR A 131 -10.74 -18.74 6.13
CA THR A 131 -9.35 -18.29 6.15
C THR A 131 -8.41 -19.46 6.42
N LEU A 132 -7.56 -19.78 5.46
CA LEU A 132 -6.59 -20.87 5.59
C LEU A 132 -5.29 -20.38 6.20
N PHE A 133 -4.70 -21.17 7.10
CA PHE A 133 -3.38 -20.94 7.70
C PHE A 133 -2.53 -22.23 7.67
N PRO A 134 -1.19 -22.15 7.58
CA PRO A 134 -0.40 -20.91 7.47
C PRO A 134 -0.41 -20.34 6.04
N GLN A 135 -0.15 -19.02 5.91
CA GLN A 135 0.04 -18.33 4.64
C GLN A 135 1.33 -17.51 4.67
N TRP A 136 1.86 -17.19 3.49
CA TRP A 136 3.11 -16.45 3.33
C TRP A 136 2.95 -15.34 2.31
N MET A 137 3.52 -14.18 2.61
CA MET A 137 3.85 -13.18 1.61
C MET A 137 5.30 -13.44 1.17
N ILE A 138 5.49 -13.75 -0.09
CA ILE A 138 6.82 -14.08 -0.64
C ILE A 138 7.26 -12.88 -1.50
N VAL A 139 8.41 -12.31 -1.14
CA VAL A 139 9.02 -11.19 -1.86
C VAL A 139 10.33 -11.67 -2.46
N ASP A 140 10.46 -11.60 -3.78
CA ASP A 140 11.65 -12.02 -4.50
C ASP A 140 12.74 -10.94 -4.44
N TYR A 141 12.38 -9.67 -4.65
CA TYR A 141 13.31 -8.56 -4.58
C TYR A 141 12.65 -7.23 -4.21
N ILE A 142 13.48 -6.30 -3.74
CA ILE A 142 13.19 -4.87 -3.66
C ILE A 142 14.29 -4.16 -4.44
N ARG A 143 13.91 -3.24 -5.33
CA ARG A 143 14.85 -2.43 -6.11
C ARG A 143 14.50 -0.96 -5.97
N VAL A 144 15.53 -0.14 -5.73
CA VAL A 144 15.42 1.32 -5.68
C VAL A 144 16.36 1.89 -6.72
N PHE A 145 15.86 2.78 -7.54
CA PHE A 145 16.62 3.52 -8.54
C PHE A 145 16.58 5.01 -8.21
N GLN A 146 17.71 5.68 -8.31
CA GLN A 146 17.89 7.12 -8.09
C GLN A 146 18.63 7.75 -9.26
#